data_b3aa2448392b3f7da83755eb2f4b6bd5
#
_entry.id   b3aa2448392b3f7da83755eb2f4b6bd5
#
_cell.length_a   1.000
_cell.length_b   1.000
_cell.length_c   1.000
_cell.angle_alpha   90.00
_cell.angle_beta   90.00
_cell.angle_gamma   90.00
#
_symmetry.space_group_name_H-M   'P 1'
#
loop_
_entity.id
_entity.type
_entity.pdbx_description
1 polymer ?
#
loop_
_entity_poly.entity_id
_entity_poly.type
_entity_poly.pdbx_seq_one_letter_code
_entity_poly.pdbx_strand_id
1 'polypeptide(L)'
;MDNVLEVEGLKVHFPVKKGFFARTVGYVKAVDGVSFSLARGETLGIAGESGSGKSTLARAIVSLVKPTAGQIRASGRVSMVFQDPLGSLNPRQSVGEIIGTVPRGMKKPDVAALLGEVGLPVSAADKYPHEFSGGERQRVCIARALAVEPEILVCDEAVSALDLSIRSQVLDLLSRLKRDRSLSMLFITHDLGVVAHFCSRMIVMRSGVVVEEGDPREVLRAPAHEYTRRLVDSILRVGGGEGS
;
A
#
# COMPACT_ATOMS: atom_id res chain seq x y z
N MET A 1 -11.52 20.77 0.98
CA MET A 1 -10.77 19.88 0.05
C MET A 1 -11.69 18.73 -0.33
N ASP A 2 -11.65 18.26 -1.55
CA ASP A 2 -12.49 17.15 -2.03
C ASP A 2 -11.83 15.82 -1.59
N ASN A 3 -12.39 15.18 -0.57
CA ASN A 3 -11.87 13.89 -0.07
C ASN A 3 -12.35 12.76 -0.99
N VAL A 4 -11.40 11.92 -1.41
CA VAL A 4 -11.71 10.72 -2.21
C VAL A 4 -11.82 9.47 -1.34
N LEU A 5 -11.25 9.49 -0.13
CA LEU A 5 -11.40 8.44 0.88
C LEU A 5 -11.61 9.06 2.25
N GLU A 6 -12.58 8.53 2.98
CA GLU A 6 -12.83 8.85 4.39
C GLU A 6 -12.92 7.57 5.20
N VAL A 7 -12.16 7.50 6.28
CA VAL A 7 -12.14 6.40 7.24
C VAL A 7 -12.50 6.97 8.59
N GLU A 8 -13.58 6.46 9.21
CA GLU A 8 -14.13 6.98 10.46
C GLU A 8 -14.25 5.87 11.51
N GLY A 9 -13.52 5.99 12.60
CA GLY A 9 -13.59 5.11 13.77
C GLY A 9 -13.38 3.62 13.43
N LEU A 10 -12.57 3.33 12.42
CA LEU A 10 -12.42 1.99 11.87
C LEU A 10 -11.84 1.03 12.89
N LYS A 11 -12.51 -0.11 13.07
CA LYS A 11 -12.04 -1.22 13.91
C LYS A 11 -12.00 -2.51 13.10
N VAL A 12 -10.90 -3.24 13.25
CA VAL A 12 -10.75 -4.61 12.74
C VAL A 12 -10.17 -5.45 13.87
N HIS A 13 -11.03 -6.28 14.46
CA HIS A 13 -10.69 -7.14 15.58
C HIS A 13 -10.82 -8.60 15.15
N PHE A 14 -9.75 -9.39 15.29
CA PHE A 14 -9.75 -10.80 14.97
C PHE A 14 -9.95 -11.63 16.25
N PRO A 15 -10.93 -12.56 16.28
CA PRO A 15 -11.14 -13.42 17.44
C PRO A 15 -9.99 -14.41 17.60
N VAL A 16 -9.44 -14.49 18.83
CA VAL A 16 -8.48 -15.53 19.22
C VAL A 16 -9.28 -16.72 19.72
N LYS A 17 -9.22 -17.82 18.99
CA LYS A 17 -9.90 -19.08 19.33
C LYS A 17 -8.94 -20.03 20.02
N LYS A 18 -9.38 -20.69 21.09
CA LYS A 18 -8.59 -21.67 21.85
C LYS A 18 -9.41 -22.93 22.14
N GLY A 19 -8.70 -24.07 22.19
CA GLY A 19 -9.27 -25.38 22.51
C GLY A 19 -9.97 -26.05 21.32
N PHE A 20 -10.34 -27.34 21.52
CA PHE A 20 -10.96 -28.22 20.51
C PHE A 20 -12.29 -27.64 19.96
N PHE A 21 -13.04 -26.93 20.80
CA PHE A 21 -14.31 -26.28 20.43
C PHE A 21 -14.18 -24.85 19.90
N ALA A 22 -12.95 -24.42 19.55
CA ALA A 22 -12.67 -23.10 18.98
C ALA A 22 -13.34 -21.92 19.73
N ARG A 23 -13.41 -21.97 21.08
CA ARG A 23 -14.00 -20.90 21.89
C ARG A 23 -13.17 -19.62 21.78
N THR A 24 -13.85 -18.49 21.56
CA THR A 24 -13.21 -17.18 21.54
C THR A 24 -12.76 -16.83 22.96
N VAL A 25 -11.44 -16.64 23.15
CA VAL A 25 -10.80 -16.29 24.44
C VAL A 25 -10.33 -14.85 24.50
N GLY A 26 -10.40 -14.12 23.39
CA GLY A 26 -9.99 -12.72 23.29
C GLY A 26 -10.02 -12.22 21.84
N TYR A 27 -9.52 -11.00 21.62
CA TYR A 27 -9.45 -10.38 20.30
C TYR A 27 -8.07 -9.75 20.10
N VAL A 28 -7.50 -9.94 18.90
CA VAL A 28 -6.39 -9.12 18.41
C VAL A 28 -7.00 -7.90 17.76
N LYS A 29 -6.75 -6.73 18.33
CA LYS A 29 -7.20 -5.43 17.84
C LYS A 29 -6.22 -4.91 16.80
N ALA A 30 -6.29 -5.43 15.58
CA ALA A 30 -5.34 -5.08 14.52
C ALA A 30 -5.51 -3.62 14.04
N VAL A 31 -6.75 -3.11 14.06
CA VAL A 31 -7.09 -1.69 13.88
C VAL A 31 -8.13 -1.36 14.95
N ASP A 32 -7.94 -0.27 15.72
CA ASP A 32 -8.81 0.08 16.86
C ASP A 32 -9.11 1.57 16.91
N GLY A 33 -10.11 2.00 16.14
CA GLY A 33 -10.61 3.37 16.13
C GLY A 33 -9.83 4.33 15.22
N VAL A 34 -9.28 3.85 14.11
CA VAL A 34 -8.53 4.67 13.15
C VAL A 34 -9.48 5.55 12.35
N SER A 35 -9.15 6.86 12.28
CA SER A 35 -9.86 7.84 11.45
C SER A 35 -8.85 8.70 10.70
N PHE A 36 -9.07 8.88 9.39
CA PHE A 36 -8.33 9.81 8.53
C PHE A 36 -9.09 10.03 7.22
N SER A 37 -8.65 11.01 6.44
CA SER A 37 -9.13 11.24 5.08
C SER A 37 -7.97 11.26 4.09
N LEU A 38 -8.27 11.04 2.80
CA LEU A 38 -7.34 11.20 1.68
C LEU A 38 -7.95 12.18 0.70
N ALA A 39 -7.27 13.27 0.43
CA ALA A 39 -7.72 14.26 -0.54
C ALA A 39 -7.42 13.79 -1.97
N ARG A 40 -8.14 14.34 -2.95
CA ARG A 40 -7.91 14.08 -4.37
C ARG A 40 -6.49 14.47 -4.78
N GLY A 41 -5.79 13.53 -5.43
CA GLY A 41 -4.41 13.73 -5.87
C GLY A 41 -3.37 13.75 -4.74
N GLU A 42 -3.77 13.47 -3.50
CA GLU A 42 -2.85 13.35 -2.35
C GLU A 42 -2.08 12.03 -2.38
N THR A 43 -0.88 12.01 -1.80
CA THR A 43 -0.20 10.78 -1.37
C THR A 43 -0.07 10.80 0.15
N LEU A 44 -0.86 9.97 0.83
CA LEU A 44 -0.80 9.80 2.28
C LEU A 44 0.08 8.60 2.62
N GLY A 45 1.16 8.84 3.37
CA GLY A 45 2.03 7.80 3.91
C GLY A 45 1.46 7.19 5.18
N ILE A 46 1.52 5.87 5.32
CA ILE A 46 1.22 5.17 6.58
C ILE A 46 2.48 4.44 7.04
N ALA A 47 3.07 4.93 8.12
CA ALA A 47 4.30 4.39 8.70
C ALA A 47 4.06 3.68 10.03
N GLY A 48 5.01 2.86 10.46
CA GLY A 48 5.00 2.12 11.74
C GLY A 48 5.68 0.78 11.62
N GLU A 49 6.01 0.15 12.76
CA GLU A 49 6.65 -1.16 12.82
C GLU A 49 5.78 -2.27 12.22
N SER A 50 6.41 -3.43 11.96
CA SER A 50 5.68 -4.65 11.59
C SER A 50 4.67 -5.00 12.68
N GLY A 51 3.46 -5.41 12.28
CA GLY A 51 2.38 -5.71 13.22
C GLY A 51 1.63 -4.49 13.78
N SER A 52 1.94 -3.25 13.38
CA SER A 52 1.19 -2.06 13.85
C SER A 52 -0.24 -1.94 13.30
N GLY A 53 -0.63 -2.80 12.33
CA GLY A 53 -1.99 -2.83 11.77
C GLY A 53 -2.13 -2.25 10.36
N LYS A 54 -1.08 -1.71 9.75
CA LYS A 54 -1.10 -1.03 8.44
C LYS A 54 -1.67 -1.88 7.30
N SER A 55 -1.17 -3.10 7.12
CA SER A 55 -1.67 -3.99 6.06
C SER A 55 -3.10 -4.47 6.33
N THR A 56 -3.52 -4.57 7.60
CA THR A 56 -4.92 -4.86 7.94
C THR A 56 -5.82 -3.69 7.58
N LEU A 57 -5.37 -2.47 7.85
CA LEU A 57 -6.06 -1.24 7.44
C LEU A 57 -6.20 -1.17 5.91
N ALA A 58 -5.10 -1.39 5.17
CA ALA A 58 -5.12 -1.45 3.71
C ALA A 58 -6.13 -2.46 3.17
N ARG A 59 -6.10 -3.69 3.70
CA ARG A 59 -7.03 -4.76 3.30
C ARG A 59 -8.48 -4.43 3.63
N ALA A 60 -8.75 -3.71 4.72
CA ALA A 60 -10.10 -3.25 5.03
C ALA A 60 -10.58 -2.19 4.02
N ILE A 61 -9.70 -1.25 3.63
CA ILE A 61 -10.01 -0.20 2.65
C ILE A 61 -10.37 -0.80 1.28
N VAL A 62 -9.67 -1.84 0.84
CA VAL A 62 -9.98 -2.55 -0.42
C VAL A 62 -11.02 -3.67 -0.24
N SER A 63 -11.72 -3.71 0.88
CA SER A 63 -12.79 -4.66 1.20
C SER A 63 -12.37 -6.13 1.23
N LEU A 64 -11.08 -6.44 1.38
CA LEU A 64 -10.58 -7.81 1.58
C LEU A 64 -10.76 -8.29 3.02
N VAL A 65 -10.90 -7.37 3.97
CA VAL A 65 -11.19 -7.66 5.37
C VAL A 65 -12.39 -6.83 5.78
N LYS A 66 -13.39 -7.49 6.38
CA LYS A 66 -14.59 -6.81 6.86
C LYS A 66 -14.30 -6.07 8.16
N PRO A 67 -14.60 -4.76 8.26
CA PRO A 67 -14.53 -4.02 9.51
C PRO A 67 -15.42 -4.63 10.61
N THR A 68 -14.95 -4.57 11.85
CA THR A 68 -15.75 -4.92 13.03
C THR A 68 -16.64 -3.75 13.44
N ALA A 69 -16.16 -2.51 13.24
CA ALA A 69 -16.92 -1.28 13.46
C ALA A 69 -16.28 -0.13 12.67
N GLY A 70 -16.96 1.01 12.60
CA GLY A 70 -16.54 2.19 11.84
C GLY A 70 -17.00 2.14 10.39
N GLN A 71 -16.59 3.12 9.62
CA GLN A 71 -17.02 3.29 8.22
C GLN A 71 -15.84 3.63 7.32
N ILE A 72 -15.91 3.17 6.06
CA ILE A 72 -15.02 3.53 4.96
C ILE A 72 -15.89 4.03 3.83
N ARG A 73 -15.65 5.26 3.35
CA ARG A 73 -16.31 5.84 2.19
C ARG A 73 -15.25 6.20 1.15
N ALA A 74 -15.39 5.69 -0.05
CA ALA A 74 -14.56 6.04 -1.20
C ALA A 74 -15.42 6.62 -2.32
N SER A 75 -15.00 7.72 -2.94
CA SER A 75 -15.74 8.37 -4.03
C SER A 75 -15.64 7.61 -5.35
N GLY A 76 -14.61 6.75 -5.49
CA GLY A 76 -14.34 6.00 -6.70
C GLY A 76 -13.76 4.61 -6.45
N ARG A 77 -13.23 4.01 -7.52
CA ARG A 77 -12.62 2.68 -7.43
C ARG A 77 -11.31 2.71 -6.66
N VAL A 78 -11.17 1.73 -5.77
CA VAL A 78 -9.94 1.51 -5.00
C VAL A 78 -9.28 0.24 -5.51
N SER A 79 -7.99 0.28 -5.76
CA SER A 79 -7.19 -0.89 -6.11
C SER A 79 -5.94 -0.99 -5.24
N MET A 80 -5.28 -2.15 -5.23
CA MET A 80 -4.17 -2.41 -4.35
C MET A 80 -3.01 -3.10 -5.05
N VAL A 81 -1.81 -2.60 -4.78
CA VAL A 81 -0.54 -3.27 -5.05
C VAL A 81 -0.08 -3.93 -3.76
N PHE A 82 0.07 -5.25 -3.77
CA PHE A 82 0.40 -6.05 -2.60
C PHE A 82 1.92 -6.10 -2.34
N GLN A 83 2.28 -6.38 -1.10
CA GLN A 83 3.66 -6.50 -0.61
C GLN A 83 4.47 -7.59 -1.31
N ASP A 84 3.85 -8.75 -1.59
CA ASP A 84 4.50 -9.87 -2.27
C ASP A 84 4.02 -9.97 -3.72
N PRO A 85 4.82 -9.51 -4.69
CA PRO A 85 4.46 -9.60 -6.10
C PRO A 85 4.27 -11.04 -6.57
N LEU A 86 5.14 -11.96 -6.12
CA LEU A 86 5.09 -13.35 -6.57
C LEU A 86 3.85 -14.07 -6.04
N GLY A 87 3.56 -13.94 -4.74
CA GLY A 87 2.37 -14.53 -4.13
C GLY A 87 1.05 -13.91 -4.58
N SER A 88 1.10 -12.70 -5.15
CA SER A 88 -0.09 -12.00 -5.64
C SER A 88 -0.44 -12.30 -7.09
N LEU A 89 0.47 -12.87 -7.90
CA LEU A 89 0.26 -13.23 -9.29
C LEU A 89 0.01 -14.74 -9.42
N ASN A 90 -1.01 -15.13 -10.17
CA ASN A 90 -1.25 -16.56 -10.44
C ASN A 90 -0.15 -17.10 -11.36
N PRO A 91 0.70 -18.04 -10.91
CA PRO A 91 1.84 -18.52 -11.71
C PRO A 91 1.44 -19.36 -12.94
N ARG A 92 0.16 -19.74 -13.05
CA ARG A 92 -0.40 -20.53 -14.16
C ARG A 92 -1.06 -19.68 -15.24
N GLN A 93 -1.11 -18.37 -15.06
CA GLN A 93 -1.68 -17.42 -16.01
C GLN A 93 -0.57 -16.58 -16.64
N SER A 94 -0.74 -16.25 -17.93
CA SER A 94 0.13 -15.28 -18.57
C SER A 94 -0.10 -13.88 -18.00
N VAL A 95 0.86 -12.99 -18.16
CA VAL A 95 0.75 -11.59 -17.70
C VAL A 95 -0.44 -10.90 -18.37
N GLY A 96 -0.70 -11.18 -19.64
CA GLY A 96 -1.87 -10.67 -20.36
C GLY A 96 -3.19 -11.11 -19.74
N GLU A 97 -3.31 -12.39 -19.34
CA GLU A 97 -4.50 -12.92 -18.65
C GLU A 97 -4.67 -12.28 -17.26
N ILE A 98 -3.57 -12.12 -16.52
CA ILE A 98 -3.57 -11.50 -15.18
C ILE A 98 -4.06 -10.06 -15.25
N ILE A 99 -3.50 -9.25 -16.17
CA ILE A 99 -3.88 -7.83 -16.34
C ILE A 99 -5.29 -7.73 -16.93
N GLY A 100 -5.64 -8.62 -17.88
CA GLY A 100 -6.95 -8.66 -18.53
C GLY A 100 -8.11 -9.11 -17.63
N THR A 101 -7.80 -9.66 -16.44
CA THR A 101 -8.82 -10.12 -15.50
C THR A 101 -9.35 -8.95 -14.67
N VAL A 102 -10.56 -8.50 -15.00
CA VAL A 102 -11.27 -7.44 -14.28
C VAL A 102 -12.63 -7.93 -13.80
N PRO A 103 -13.26 -7.28 -12.80
CA PRO A 103 -14.59 -7.63 -12.31
C PRO A 103 -15.63 -7.72 -13.42
N ARG A 104 -16.61 -8.62 -13.26
CA ARG A 104 -17.70 -8.82 -14.22
C ARG A 104 -18.47 -7.51 -14.43
N GLY A 105 -18.69 -7.16 -15.71
CA GLY A 105 -19.39 -5.93 -16.10
C GLY A 105 -18.48 -4.73 -16.34
N MET A 106 -17.18 -4.83 -16.06
CA MET A 106 -16.22 -3.83 -16.48
C MET A 106 -15.76 -4.04 -17.93
N LYS A 107 -15.39 -2.95 -18.58
CA LYS A 107 -14.74 -3.00 -19.89
C LYS A 107 -13.38 -3.71 -19.75
N LYS A 108 -13.06 -4.61 -20.68
CA LYS A 108 -11.74 -5.22 -20.73
C LYS A 108 -10.67 -4.13 -20.92
N PRO A 109 -9.58 -4.16 -20.13
CA PRO A 109 -8.51 -3.19 -20.27
C PRO A 109 -7.70 -3.42 -21.55
N ASP A 110 -7.09 -2.37 -22.05
CA ASP A 110 -6.04 -2.48 -23.06
C ASP A 110 -4.73 -2.91 -22.39
N VAL A 111 -4.45 -4.21 -22.44
CA VAL A 111 -3.26 -4.82 -21.83
C VAL A 111 -1.98 -4.24 -22.43
N ALA A 112 -1.93 -4.00 -23.74
CA ALA A 112 -0.75 -3.46 -24.41
C ALA A 112 -0.45 -2.02 -23.93
N ALA A 113 -1.47 -1.18 -23.81
CA ALA A 113 -1.33 0.17 -23.27
C ALA A 113 -0.85 0.14 -21.80
N LEU A 114 -1.44 -0.71 -20.95
CA LEU A 114 -1.04 -0.84 -19.54
C LEU A 114 0.39 -1.34 -19.37
N LEU A 115 0.85 -2.29 -20.19
CA LEU A 115 2.24 -2.73 -20.20
C LEU A 115 3.18 -1.58 -20.58
N GLY A 116 2.83 -0.80 -21.61
CA GLY A 116 3.59 0.39 -22.01
C GLY A 116 3.68 1.43 -20.90
N GLU A 117 2.58 1.69 -20.18
CA GLU A 117 2.55 2.63 -19.07
C GLU A 117 3.50 2.24 -17.92
N VAL A 118 3.65 0.93 -17.67
CA VAL A 118 4.58 0.46 -16.62
C VAL A 118 6.00 0.19 -17.17
N GLY A 119 6.26 0.52 -18.45
CA GLY A 119 7.57 0.37 -19.09
C GLY A 119 7.94 -1.07 -19.39
N LEU A 120 6.95 -1.92 -19.69
CA LEU A 120 7.14 -3.28 -20.18
C LEU A 120 6.78 -3.37 -21.66
N PRO A 121 7.49 -4.21 -22.47
CA PRO A 121 7.14 -4.42 -23.87
C PRO A 121 5.83 -5.18 -24.00
N VAL A 122 5.12 -5.00 -25.13
CA VAL A 122 3.85 -5.70 -25.39
C VAL A 122 4.01 -7.22 -25.38
N SER A 123 5.16 -7.74 -25.83
CA SER A 123 5.50 -9.17 -25.77
C SER A 123 5.54 -9.76 -24.36
N ALA A 124 5.57 -8.93 -23.32
CA ALA A 124 5.45 -9.36 -21.94
C ALA A 124 4.08 -10.00 -21.63
N ALA A 125 3.05 -9.71 -22.43
CA ALA A 125 1.72 -10.27 -22.26
C ALA A 125 1.68 -11.81 -22.34
N ASP A 126 2.53 -12.39 -23.17
CA ASP A 126 2.56 -13.84 -23.41
C ASP A 126 3.41 -14.62 -22.39
N LYS A 127 4.17 -13.88 -21.56
CA LYS A 127 5.07 -14.48 -20.55
C LYS A 127 4.33 -14.76 -19.23
N TYR A 128 4.93 -15.63 -18.42
CA TYR A 128 4.46 -16.01 -17.10
C TYR A 128 5.23 -15.28 -15.99
N PRO A 129 4.65 -15.06 -14.79
CA PRO A 129 5.29 -14.32 -13.70
C PRO A 129 6.70 -14.78 -13.32
N HIS A 130 7.00 -16.07 -13.43
CA HIS A 130 8.32 -16.62 -13.09
C HIS A 130 9.44 -16.24 -14.09
N GLU A 131 9.09 -15.74 -15.27
CA GLU A 131 10.05 -15.32 -16.31
C GLU A 131 10.55 -13.86 -16.11
N PHE A 132 10.03 -13.16 -15.09
CA PHE A 132 10.35 -11.76 -14.83
C PHE A 132 11.26 -11.60 -13.61
N SER A 133 12.10 -10.55 -13.62
CA SER A 133 12.81 -10.05 -12.45
C SER A 133 11.85 -9.53 -11.37
N GLY A 134 12.34 -9.30 -10.14
CA GLY A 134 11.54 -8.74 -9.06
C GLY A 134 10.89 -7.40 -9.41
N GLY A 135 11.67 -6.51 -10.02
CA GLY A 135 11.17 -5.19 -10.44
C GLY A 135 10.15 -5.25 -11.58
N GLU A 136 10.34 -6.15 -12.54
CA GLU A 136 9.37 -6.36 -13.61
C GLU A 136 8.07 -6.97 -13.08
N ARG A 137 8.13 -7.94 -12.16
CA ARG A 137 6.93 -8.47 -11.47
C ARG A 137 6.17 -7.37 -10.75
N GLN A 138 6.89 -6.44 -10.09
CA GLN A 138 6.26 -5.30 -9.43
C GLN A 138 5.54 -4.40 -10.45
N ARG A 139 6.14 -4.16 -11.61
CA ARG A 139 5.50 -3.41 -12.71
C ARG A 139 4.24 -4.13 -13.22
N VAL A 140 4.25 -5.46 -13.32
CA VAL A 140 3.05 -6.26 -13.66
C VAL A 140 1.96 -6.09 -12.59
N CYS A 141 2.31 -6.13 -11.30
CA CYS A 141 1.35 -5.90 -10.21
C CYS A 141 0.72 -4.50 -10.27
N ILE A 142 1.52 -3.48 -10.61
CA ILE A 142 1.03 -2.11 -10.81
C ILE A 142 0.09 -2.07 -12.03
N ALA A 143 0.47 -2.64 -13.17
CA ALA A 143 -0.38 -2.71 -14.36
C ALA A 143 -1.74 -3.39 -14.07
N ARG A 144 -1.72 -4.52 -13.36
CA ARG A 144 -2.93 -5.21 -12.89
C ARG A 144 -3.79 -4.31 -12.01
N ALA A 145 -3.18 -3.57 -11.08
CA ALA A 145 -3.92 -2.68 -10.21
C ALA A 145 -4.56 -1.51 -10.98
N LEU A 146 -3.92 -1.05 -12.06
CA LEU A 146 -4.43 0.00 -12.93
C LEU A 146 -5.53 -0.48 -13.89
N ALA A 147 -5.64 -1.78 -14.16
CA ALA A 147 -6.60 -2.37 -15.10
C ALA A 147 -8.07 -2.07 -14.76
N VAL A 148 -8.36 -1.80 -13.50
CA VAL A 148 -9.71 -1.41 -13.04
C VAL A 148 -9.93 0.10 -13.06
N GLU A 149 -9.01 0.89 -13.61
CA GLU A 149 -9.06 2.36 -13.66
C GLU A 149 -9.39 2.96 -12.28
N PRO A 150 -8.52 2.75 -11.26
CA PRO A 150 -8.80 3.21 -9.92
C PRO A 150 -8.63 4.73 -9.81
N GLU A 151 -9.37 5.36 -8.89
CA GLU A 151 -9.11 6.72 -8.41
C GLU A 151 -8.16 6.73 -7.21
N ILE A 152 -8.14 5.61 -6.46
CA ILE A 152 -7.31 5.43 -5.28
C ILE A 152 -6.45 4.17 -5.44
N LEU A 153 -5.14 4.34 -5.34
CA LEU A 153 -4.17 3.24 -5.37
C LEU A 153 -3.57 3.04 -3.98
N VAL A 154 -3.83 1.88 -3.39
CA VAL A 154 -3.22 1.46 -2.11
C VAL A 154 -1.95 0.69 -2.43
N CYS A 155 -0.80 1.17 -1.96
CA CYS A 155 0.51 0.52 -2.11
C CYS A 155 0.92 -0.04 -0.75
N ASP A 156 0.76 -1.35 -0.53
CA ASP A 156 1.16 -2.02 0.72
C ASP A 156 2.56 -2.58 0.57
N GLU A 157 3.54 -1.89 1.12
CA GLU A 157 4.98 -2.21 1.03
C GLU A 157 5.47 -2.52 -0.39
N ALA A 158 4.92 -1.82 -1.38
CA ALA A 158 5.11 -2.09 -2.80
C ALA A 158 6.57 -1.97 -3.29
N VAL A 159 7.49 -1.45 -2.49
CA VAL A 159 8.91 -1.28 -2.85
C VAL A 159 9.88 -1.85 -1.82
N SER A 160 9.40 -2.41 -0.71
CA SER A 160 10.25 -2.82 0.42
C SER A 160 11.16 -4.00 0.11
N ALA A 161 10.72 -4.92 -0.76
CA ALA A 161 11.48 -6.11 -1.15
C ALA A 161 12.43 -5.89 -2.36
N LEU A 162 12.52 -4.65 -2.86
CA LEU A 162 13.33 -4.31 -4.03
C LEU A 162 14.69 -3.72 -3.59
N ASP A 163 15.74 -4.00 -4.37
CA ASP A 163 17.01 -3.32 -4.21
C ASP A 163 16.88 -1.80 -4.46
N LEU A 164 17.85 -1.02 -3.99
CA LEU A 164 17.79 0.43 -3.95
C LEU A 164 17.57 1.07 -5.33
N SER A 165 18.22 0.53 -6.36
CA SER A 165 18.14 1.05 -7.72
C SER A 165 16.78 0.79 -8.37
N ILE A 166 16.23 -0.41 -8.21
CA ILE A 166 14.91 -0.79 -8.71
C ILE A 166 13.81 -0.07 -7.92
N ARG A 167 13.99 0.11 -6.60
CA ARG A 167 13.08 0.87 -5.76
C ARG A 167 12.87 2.29 -6.29
N SER A 168 13.96 3.01 -6.60
CA SER A 168 13.88 4.36 -7.17
C SER A 168 13.10 4.38 -8.48
N GLN A 169 13.36 3.44 -9.39
CA GLN A 169 12.64 3.34 -10.66
C GLN A 169 11.13 3.08 -10.48
N VAL A 170 10.74 2.26 -9.49
CA VAL A 170 9.32 2.00 -9.21
C VAL A 170 8.65 3.22 -8.57
N LEU A 171 9.33 3.97 -7.70
CA LEU A 171 8.82 5.22 -7.13
C LEU A 171 8.64 6.30 -8.22
N ASP A 172 9.59 6.42 -9.15
CA ASP A 172 9.47 7.32 -10.29
C ASP A 172 8.29 6.94 -11.20
N LEU A 173 8.10 5.64 -11.44
CA LEU A 173 6.94 5.12 -12.17
C LEU A 173 5.63 5.50 -11.47
N LEU A 174 5.51 5.26 -10.16
CA LEU A 174 4.33 5.60 -9.38
C LEU A 174 4.06 7.11 -9.38
N SER A 175 5.12 7.95 -9.28
CA SER A 175 5.02 9.41 -9.38
C SER A 175 4.47 9.87 -10.72
N ARG A 176 4.94 9.26 -11.81
CA ARG A 176 4.43 9.52 -13.17
C ARG A 176 2.97 9.11 -13.31
N LEU A 177 2.63 7.87 -12.95
CA LEU A 177 1.26 7.35 -13.01
C LEU A 177 0.29 8.19 -12.16
N LYS A 178 0.73 8.67 -10.99
CA LYS A 178 -0.06 9.59 -10.17
C LYS A 178 -0.46 10.85 -10.93
N ARG A 179 0.50 11.48 -11.63
CA ARG A 179 0.23 12.69 -12.41
C ARG A 179 -0.65 12.40 -13.63
N ASP A 180 -0.27 11.37 -14.41
CA ASP A 180 -0.89 11.09 -15.71
C ASP A 180 -2.34 10.60 -15.56
N ARG A 181 -2.66 9.93 -14.46
CA ARG A 181 -3.99 9.35 -14.16
C ARG A 181 -4.74 10.09 -13.04
N SER A 182 -4.18 11.19 -12.49
CA SER A 182 -4.74 11.93 -11.35
C SER A 182 -5.06 11.04 -10.14
N LEU A 183 -4.19 10.06 -9.85
CA LEU A 183 -4.38 9.11 -8.76
C LEU A 183 -4.19 9.77 -7.38
N SER A 184 -5.02 9.38 -6.44
CA SER A 184 -4.74 9.56 -5.02
C SER A 184 -4.11 8.28 -4.48
N MET A 185 -3.11 8.38 -3.60
CA MET A 185 -2.36 7.20 -3.16
C MET A 185 -2.33 7.06 -1.64
N LEU A 186 -2.56 5.85 -1.17
CA LEU A 186 -2.27 5.44 0.20
C LEU A 186 -1.00 4.59 0.17
N PHE A 187 0.10 5.11 0.72
CA PHE A 187 1.42 4.49 0.61
C PHE A 187 1.87 3.94 1.97
N ILE A 188 1.85 2.62 2.12
CA ILE A 188 2.22 1.93 3.35
C ILE A 188 3.66 1.45 3.22
N THR A 189 4.50 1.84 4.16
CA THR A 189 5.90 1.43 4.22
C THR A 189 6.45 1.56 5.64
N HIS A 190 7.50 0.81 5.94
CA HIS A 190 8.33 1.01 7.13
C HIS A 190 9.55 1.90 6.84
N ASP A 191 9.79 2.25 5.57
CA ASP A 191 10.89 3.12 5.15
C ASP A 191 10.47 4.61 5.23
N LEU A 192 10.87 5.29 6.31
CA LEU A 192 10.55 6.70 6.54
C LEU A 192 11.23 7.63 5.53
N GLY A 193 12.36 7.22 4.95
CA GLY A 193 13.03 7.98 3.89
C GLY A 193 12.15 8.06 2.64
N VAL A 194 11.50 6.96 2.28
CA VAL A 194 10.53 6.94 1.18
C VAL A 194 9.34 7.83 1.51
N VAL A 195 8.79 7.76 2.73
CA VAL A 195 7.66 8.61 3.16
C VAL A 195 8.02 10.08 3.05
N ALA A 196 9.21 10.49 3.50
CA ALA A 196 9.67 11.88 3.47
C ALA A 196 9.76 12.48 2.06
N HIS A 197 10.07 11.67 1.06
CA HIS A 197 10.27 12.13 -0.31
C HIS A 197 9.04 11.94 -1.21
N PHE A 198 8.24 10.91 -0.93
CA PHE A 198 7.15 10.50 -1.81
C PHE A 198 5.76 10.95 -1.34
N CYS A 199 5.57 11.13 -0.03
CA CYS A 199 4.28 11.46 0.55
C CYS A 199 4.13 12.95 0.87
N SER A 200 2.93 13.49 0.70
CA SER A 200 2.60 14.89 1.06
C SER A 200 2.12 15.04 2.50
N ARG A 201 1.64 13.97 3.10
CA ARG A 201 1.22 13.86 4.51
C ARG A 201 1.49 12.44 4.98
N MET A 202 1.71 12.26 6.28
CA MET A 202 1.87 10.93 6.86
C MET A 202 1.06 10.75 8.13
N ILE A 203 0.71 9.50 8.41
CA ILE A 203 0.24 9.04 9.71
C ILE A 203 1.17 7.94 10.22
N VAL A 204 1.40 7.92 11.53
CA VAL A 204 2.18 6.89 12.20
C VAL A 204 1.24 6.00 13.00
N MET A 205 1.30 4.69 12.73
CA MET A 205 0.48 3.69 13.41
C MET A 205 1.29 2.87 14.42
N ARG A 206 0.70 2.65 15.59
CA ARG A 206 1.22 1.75 16.62
C ARG A 206 0.08 0.94 17.22
N SER A 207 0.22 -0.39 17.29
CA SER A 207 -0.74 -1.28 17.95
C SER A 207 -2.21 -1.02 17.55
N GLY A 208 -2.46 -0.78 16.25
CA GLY A 208 -3.79 -0.60 15.69
C GLY A 208 -4.35 0.83 15.77
N VAL A 209 -3.63 1.79 16.33
CA VAL A 209 -4.09 3.19 16.45
C VAL A 209 -3.14 4.15 15.74
N VAL A 210 -3.65 5.31 15.30
CA VAL A 210 -2.84 6.43 14.84
C VAL A 210 -2.31 7.16 16.07
N VAL A 211 -1.00 7.37 16.13
CA VAL A 211 -0.32 8.04 17.25
C VAL A 211 0.22 9.42 16.87
N GLU A 212 0.47 9.65 15.59
CA GLU A 212 0.94 10.94 15.09
C GLU A 212 0.53 11.13 13.64
N GLU A 213 0.29 12.38 13.23
CA GLU A 213 -0.06 12.79 11.88
C GLU A 213 0.55 14.15 11.58
N GLY A 214 1.02 14.37 10.34
CA GLY A 214 1.55 15.67 9.93
C GLY A 214 2.27 15.64 8.58
N ASP A 215 2.97 16.75 8.28
CA ASP A 215 3.93 16.81 7.19
C ASP A 215 5.08 15.84 7.46
N PRO A 216 5.46 14.97 6.51
CA PRO A 216 6.49 13.96 6.74
C PRO A 216 7.82 14.55 7.22
N ARG A 217 8.25 15.68 6.66
CA ARG A 217 9.52 16.31 7.01
C ARG A 217 9.50 16.90 8.42
N GLU A 218 8.36 17.46 8.84
CA GLU A 218 8.19 17.99 10.19
C GLU A 218 8.13 16.87 11.22
N VAL A 219 7.30 15.83 10.98
CA VAL A 219 7.18 14.66 11.85
C VAL A 219 8.53 13.95 12.02
N LEU A 220 9.33 13.84 10.97
CA LEU A 220 10.65 13.19 11.06
C LEU A 220 11.71 14.06 11.72
N ARG A 221 11.64 15.39 11.56
CA ARG A 221 12.59 16.34 12.19
C ARG A 221 12.33 16.56 13.69
N ALA A 222 11.07 16.63 14.07
CA ALA A 222 10.64 16.94 15.43
C ALA A 222 9.42 16.08 15.84
N PRO A 223 9.60 14.76 16.02
CA PRO A 223 8.51 13.86 16.37
C PRO A 223 7.86 14.26 17.71
N ALA A 224 6.55 14.48 17.71
CA ALA A 224 5.81 14.85 18.93
C ALA A 224 5.59 13.61 19.81
N HIS A 225 5.23 12.48 19.22
CA HIS A 225 4.95 11.26 19.94
C HIS A 225 6.23 10.46 20.26
N GLU A 226 6.35 9.94 21.48
CA GLU A 226 7.53 9.18 21.93
C GLU A 226 7.84 7.95 21.04
N TYR A 227 6.81 7.26 20.58
CA TYR A 227 6.98 6.12 19.66
C TYR A 227 7.56 6.55 18.32
N THR A 228 7.09 7.64 17.74
CA THR A 228 7.63 8.17 16.47
C THR A 228 9.09 8.55 16.64
N ARG A 229 9.46 9.16 17.76
CA ARG A 229 10.85 9.49 18.08
C ARG A 229 11.74 8.25 18.10
N ARG A 230 11.29 7.18 18.78
CA ARG A 230 12.02 5.90 18.79
C ARG A 230 12.13 5.28 17.40
N LEU A 231 11.09 5.39 16.59
CA LEU A 231 11.07 4.87 15.22
C LEU A 231 12.10 5.61 14.34
N VAL A 232 12.16 6.95 14.45
CA VAL A 232 13.15 7.78 13.74
C VAL A 232 14.57 7.47 14.21
N ASP A 233 14.80 7.40 15.53
CA ASP A 233 16.11 7.10 16.11
C ASP A 233 16.65 5.73 15.68
N SER A 234 15.77 4.74 15.50
CA SER A 234 16.17 3.41 15.04
C SER A 234 16.74 3.42 13.63
N ILE A 235 16.22 4.28 12.76
CA ILE A 235 16.68 4.38 11.36
C ILE A 235 17.99 5.14 11.28
N LEU A 236 18.16 6.21 12.06
CA LEU A 236 19.40 6.97 12.10
C LEU A 236 20.58 6.14 12.59
N ARG A 237 20.36 5.19 13.51
CA ARG A 237 21.40 4.28 14.02
C ARG A 237 21.82 3.23 12.99
N VAL A 238 20.90 2.74 12.16
CA VAL A 238 21.21 1.76 11.10
C VAL A 238 21.96 2.41 9.94
N GLY A 239 21.64 3.66 9.59
CA GLY A 239 22.32 4.43 8.52
C GLY A 239 23.69 5.03 8.92
N GLY A 240 24.00 5.10 10.22
CA GLY A 240 25.26 5.67 10.73
C GLY A 240 26.40 4.64 10.96
N GLY A 241 26.20 3.37 10.63
CA GLY A 241 27.15 2.28 10.89
C GLY A 241 28.14 1.95 9.77
N GLU A 242 28.10 2.62 8.63
CA GLU A 242 29.05 2.40 7.52
C GLU A 242 29.96 3.62 7.33
N GLY A 243 30.86 3.86 8.29
CA GLY A 243 31.83 4.95 8.22
C GLY A 243 32.86 4.88 9.34
N SER A 244 33.58 3.76 9.43
CA SER A 244 34.82 3.68 10.23
C SER A 244 35.79 2.74 9.57
#